data_c3ac319bc985bb2e18246c023ee50dd1
#
_entry.id   c3ac319bc985bb2e18246c023ee50dd1
#
_cell.length_a   1.000
_cell.length_b   1.000
_cell.length_c   1.000
_cell.angle_alpha   90.00
_cell.angle_beta   90.00
_cell.angle_gamma   90.00
#
_symmetry.space_group_name_H-M   'P 1'
#
loop_
_entity.id
_entity.type
_entity.pdbx_description
1 polymer ?
#
loop_
_entity_poly.entity_id
_entity_poly.type
_entity_poly.pdbx_seq_one_letter_code
_entity_poly.pdbx_strand_id
1 'polypeptide(L)'
;NMSHTNLKKLPTVIKNLKKCVGISNICIDTEGAQLRTSIVKKKIFLKKNKIIKIFKKNNISTNEKIFLYPKFDILSVPNKTKIFVGFDGIILKVINRNKKNKFLIAKIIQAGKLESNKGVHIDKKVYLDCLTEKDNLAIKYAIRQGIRKFAMSFVNSGTDIETIRKIIGYKSFLISKVETLNAIRNLKKISRLTDAILIDRGDLSREVSIEKIPLAQEYIIKSSKKNKTPVYVATNLLETMINDLSPTRAESH
;
A
#
# COMPACT_ATOMS: atom_id res chain seq x y z
N ASN A 1 -6.67 -1.37 -10.50
CA ASN A 1 -5.70 -1.16 -9.44
C ASN A 1 -4.64 -0.18 -9.89
N MET A 2 -4.49 0.94 -9.16
CA MET A 2 -3.56 2.01 -9.52
C MET A 2 -2.09 1.68 -9.26
N SER A 3 -1.78 0.74 -8.38
CA SER A 3 -0.40 0.27 -8.17
C SER A 3 0.19 -0.37 -9.44
N HIS A 4 -0.65 -0.90 -10.33
CA HIS A 4 -0.22 -1.57 -11.57
C HIS A 4 -0.66 -0.84 -12.85
N THR A 5 -1.50 0.20 -12.74
CA THR A 5 -2.01 0.95 -13.88
C THR A 5 -1.30 2.31 -14.01
N ASN A 6 -0.73 2.59 -15.18
CA ASN A 6 -0.17 3.91 -15.47
C ASN A 6 -1.31 4.89 -15.80
N LEU A 7 -1.20 6.15 -15.35
CA LEU A 7 -2.19 7.20 -15.65
C LEU A 7 -2.44 7.38 -17.15
N LYS A 8 -1.42 7.28 -18.00
CA LYS A 8 -1.57 7.36 -19.46
C LYS A 8 -2.46 6.24 -20.03
N LYS A 9 -2.45 5.05 -19.42
CA LYS A 9 -3.26 3.89 -19.84
C LYS A 9 -4.65 3.86 -19.19
N LEU A 10 -4.87 4.62 -18.13
CA LEU A 10 -6.13 4.61 -17.37
C LEU A 10 -7.37 4.87 -18.25
N PRO A 11 -7.38 5.85 -19.16
CA PRO A 11 -8.53 6.08 -20.06
C PRO A 11 -8.90 4.86 -20.89
N THR A 12 -7.89 4.21 -21.50
CA THR A 12 -8.10 3.00 -22.32
C THR A 12 -8.62 1.84 -21.48
N VAL A 13 -8.06 1.63 -20.28
CA VAL A 13 -8.49 0.58 -19.36
C VAL A 13 -9.96 0.80 -18.94
N ILE A 14 -10.34 2.02 -18.53
CA ILE A 14 -11.72 2.33 -18.15
C ILE A 14 -12.67 2.15 -19.34
N LYS A 15 -12.28 2.61 -20.55
CA LYS A 15 -13.11 2.43 -21.76
C LYS A 15 -13.38 0.95 -22.04
N ASN A 16 -12.37 0.09 -21.93
CA ASN A 16 -12.50 -1.35 -22.16
C ASN A 16 -13.38 -2.01 -21.08
N LEU A 17 -13.11 -1.73 -19.79
CA LEU A 17 -13.92 -2.25 -18.69
C LEU A 17 -15.39 -1.82 -18.79
N LYS A 18 -15.64 -0.56 -19.17
CA LYS A 18 -17.01 -0.05 -19.34
C LYS A 18 -17.81 -0.85 -20.36
N LYS A 19 -17.15 -1.31 -21.45
CA LYS A 19 -17.79 -2.17 -22.46
C LYS A 19 -18.12 -3.57 -21.93
N CYS A 20 -17.26 -4.12 -21.05
CA CYS A 20 -17.41 -5.50 -20.56
C CYS A 20 -18.38 -5.62 -19.39
N VAL A 21 -18.30 -4.70 -18.41
CA VAL A 21 -19.01 -4.86 -17.13
C VAL A 21 -19.93 -3.68 -16.76
N GLY A 22 -19.97 -2.65 -17.57
CA GLY A 22 -20.70 -1.41 -17.28
C GLY A 22 -19.98 -0.53 -16.23
N ILE A 23 -20.32 0.76 -16.24
CA ILE A 23 -19.60 1.76 -15.42
C ILE A 23 -19.83 1.57 -13.92
N SER A 24 -21.01 1.12 -13.50
CA SER A 24 -21.40 0.91 -12.11
C SER A 24 -20.62 -0.21 -11.42
N ASN A 25 -20.00 -1.11 -12.19
CA ASN A 25 -19.23 -2.23 -11.68
C ASN A 25 -17.71 -2.00 -11.65
N ILE A 26 -17.28 -0.80 -12.06
CA ILE A 26 -15.86 -0.41 -11.99
C ILE A 26 -15.57 0.22 -10.64
N CYS A 27 -14.52 -0.28 -9.97
CA CYS A 27 -13.97 0.27 -8.74
C CYS A 27 -12.52 0.73 -8.98
N ILE A 28 -12.16 1.92 -8.49
CA ILE A 28 -10.79 2.40 -8.49
C ILE A 28 -10.13 2.01 -7.16
N ASP A 29 -9.12 1.17 -7.23
CA ASP A 29 -8.28 0.78 -6.10
C ASP A 29 -6.99 1.59 -6.11
N THR A 30 -6.76 2.39 -5.05
CA THR A 30 -5.67 3.37 -4.96
C THR A 30 -4.32 2.73 -4.62
N GLU A 31 -3.21 3.43 -4.91
CA GLU A 31 -1.89 3.04 -4.40
C GLU A 31 -1.79 3.25 -2.89
N GLY A 32 -2.37 4.36 -2.40
CA GLY A 32 -2.42 4.71 -0.99
C GLY A 32 -1.10 5.14 -0.36
N ALA A 33 -1.11 5.25 0.96
CA ALA A 33 -0.01 5.76 1.79
C ALA A 33 1.08 4.69 2.04
N GLN A 34 1.68 4.16 0.99
CA GLN A 34 2.79 3.20 1.08
C GLN A 34 4.02 3.72 0.35
N LEU A 35 5.16 3.69 1.04
CA LEU A 35 6.45 3.93 0.38
C LEU A 35 6.78 2.76 -0.56
N ARG A 36 7.32 3.10 -1.72
CA ARG A 36 7.75 2.13 -2.74
C ARG A 36 9.08 2.53 -3.36
N THR A 37 9.79 1.54 -3.86
CA THR A 37 10.96 1.77 -4.71
C THR A 37 10.52 2.38 -6.05
N SER A 38 11.29 3.35 -6.53
CA SER A 38 11.10 3.94 -7.85
C SER A 38 11.62 3.02 -8.98
N ILE A 39 11.78 3.54 -10.15
CA ILE A 39 12.14 2.80 -11.36
C ILE A 39 13.52 2.15 -11.23
N VAL A 40 13.62 0.88 -11.57
CA VAL A 40 14.84 0.10 -11.67
C VAL A 40 14.90 -0.48 -13.10
N LYS A 41 15.74 0.09 -13.97
CA LYS A 41 15.81 -0.30 -15.38
C LYS A 41 16.58 -1.60 -15.64
N LYS A 42 17.57 -1.92 -14.79
CA LYS A 42 18.42 -3.11 -14.90
C LYS A 42 18.29 -3.96 -13.65
N LYS A 43 18.53 -5.25 -13.74
CA LYS A 43 18.63 -6.11 -12.55
C LYS A 43 19.78 -5.63 -11.67
N ILE A 44 19.47 -5.15 -10.46
CA ILE A 44 20.45 -4.66 -9.48
C ILE A 44 20.42 -5.61 -8.29
N PHE A 45 21.59 -6.13 -7.92
CA PHE A 45 21.77 -6.91 -6.69
C PHE A 45 22.61 -6.08 -5.71
N LEU A 46 22.00 -5.70 -4.60
CA LEU A 46 22.68 -4.92 -3.56
C LEU A 46 23.45 -5.85 -2.63
N LYS A 47 24.78 -5.64 -2.52
CA LYS A 47 25.66 -6.47 -1.72
C LYS A 47 25.72 -5.99 -0.26
N LYS A 48 25.76 -6.92 0.70
CA LYS A 48 25.91 -6.65 2.14
C LYS A 48 27.14 -5.77 2.42
N ASN A 49 27.05 -4.96 3.45
CA ASN A 49 28.08 -4.02 3.94
C ASN A 49 28.41 -2.83 3.02
N LYS A 50 27.82 -2.70 1.83
CA LYS A 50 27.96 -1.51 1.00
C LYS A 50 27.12 -0.35 1.53
N ILE A 51 27.58 0.87 1.22
CA ILE A 51 26.88 2.12 1.55
C ILE A 51 26.05 2.54 0.35
N ILE A 52 24.84 3.01 0.61
CA ILE A 52 23.91 3.48 -0.41
C ILE A 52 23.25 4.79 0.02
N LYS A 53 22.91 5.64 -0.95
CA LYS A 53 22.17 6.88 -0.73
C LYS A 53 20.70 6.68 -1.05
N ILE A 54 19.81 7.19 -0.20
CA ILE A 54 18.35 7.06 -0.37
C ILE A 54 17.75 8.45 -0.55
N PHE A 55 16.98 8.63 -1.60
CA PHE A 55 16.35 9.90 -1.98
C PHE A 55 14.82 9.78 -2.02
N LYS A 56 14.12 10.88 -1.74
CA LYS A 56 12.67 11.02 -1.92
C LYS A 56 12.35 11.62 -3.29
N LYS A 57 12.38 10.84 -4.34
CA LYS A 57 12.10 11.32 -5.70
C LYS A 57 11.74 10.15 -6.60
N ASN A 58 10.80 10.36 -7.51
CA ASN A 58 10.56 9.38 -8.56
C ASN A 58 11.66 9.51 -9.63
N ASN A 59 12.65 8.62 -9.60
CA ASN A 59 13.80 8.61 -10.51
C ASN A 59 14.35 7.18 -10.65
N ILE A 60 15.32 6.98 -11.52
CA ILE A 60 15.95 5.68 -11.78
C ILE A 60 16.93 5.34 -10.66
N SER A 61 16.66 4.23 -9.96
CA SER A 61 17.55 3.70 -8.95
C SER A 61 18.75 2.97 -9.57
N THR A 62 19.88 3.01 -8.84
CA THR A 62 21.15 2.38 -9.22
C THR A 62 21.70 1.56 -8.05
N ASN A 63 22.85 0.92 -8.21
CA ASN A 63 23.56 0.23 -7.12
C ASN A 63 24.09 1.15 -6.01
N GLU A 64 24.13 2.46 -6.22
CA GLU A 64 24.59 3.47 -5.25
C GLU A 64 23.47 4.37 -4.72
N LYS A 65 22.33 4.44 -5.44
CA LYS A 65 21.23 5.36 -5.16
C LYS A 65 19.89 4.65 -5.26
N ILE A 66 19.13 4.66 -4.18
CA ILE A 66 17.74 4.21 -4.17
C ILE A 66 16.84 5.45 -4.14
N PHE A 67 15.81 5.45 -4.98
CA PHE A 67 14.78 6.47 -4.98
C PHE A 67 13.48 5.86 -4.46
N LEU A 68 12.84 6.57 -3.52
CA LEU A 68 11.57 6.18 -2.90
C LEU A 68 10.47 7.18 -3.25
N TYR A 69 9.25 6.70 -3.40
CA TYR A 69 8.05 7.49 -3.56
C TYR A 69 6.87 6.85 -2.80
N PRO A 70 5.76 7.53 -2.51
CA PRO A 70 5.53 8.96 -2.74
C PRO A 70 6.45 9.87 -1.93
N LYS A 71 6.29 11.19 -2.07
CA LYS A 71 7.06 12.18 -1.31
C LYS A 71 6.77 12.05 0.19
N PHE A 72 7.80 12.14 1.02
CA PHE A 72 7.73 12.14 2.48
C PHE A 72 8.86 12.99 3.06
N ASP A 73 8.82 13.32 4.34
CA ASP A 73 9.95 13.98 4.97
C ASP A 73 11.06 12.96 5.26
N ILE A 74 12.02 12.85 4.32
CA ILE A 74 13.14 11.92 4.42
C ILE A 74 14.07 12.25 5.59
N LEU A 75 14.13 13.51 6.02
CA LEU A 75 14.99 13.95 7.12
C LEU A 75 14.37 13.64 8.50
N SER A 76 13.09 13.31 8.54
CA SER A 76 12.43 12.84 9.77
C SER A 76 12.89 11.43 10.17
N VAL A 77 13.48 10.66 9.25
CA VAL A 77 13.98 9.30 9.52
C VAL A 77 15.24 9.35 10.36
N PRO A 78 15.25 8.83 11.62
CA PRO A 78 16.40 8.91 12.51
C PRO A 78 17.57 8.03 12.06
N ASN A 79 18.77 8.30 12.55
CA ASN A 79 19.89 7.37 12.45
C ASN A 79 19.55 6.06 13.18
N LYS A 80 20.18 4.97 12.79
CA LYS A 80 19.97 3.59 13.27
C LYS A 80 18.64 2.95 12.85
N THR A 81 17.73 3.69 12.20
CA THR A 81 16.46 3.17 11.64
C THR A 81 16.73 2.08 10.60
N LYS A 82 15.95 1.00 10.64
CA LYS A 82 15.95 -0.03 9.58
C LYS A 82 14.92 0.31 8.53
N ILE A 83 15.27 0.04 7.28
CA ILE A 83 14.40 0.19 6.10
C ILE A 83 14.38 -1.16 5.40
N PHE A 84 13.19 -1.73 5.23
CA PHE A 84 12.94 -3.02 4.61
C PHE A 84 12.39 -2.78 3.20
N VAL A 85 12.99 -3.40 2.19
CA VAL A 85 12.60 -3.24 0.79
C VAL A 85 12.17 -4.59 0.24
N GLY A 86 10.87 -4.72 -0.13
CA GLY A 86 10.27 -5.99 -0.53
C GLY A 86 9.94 -6.91 0.66
N PHE A 87 9.37 -8.09 0.40
CA PHE A 87 8.99 -9.04 1.46
C PHE A 87 10.20 -9.75 2.08
N ASP A 88 10.99 -10.48 1.28
CA ASP A 88 12.18 -11.22 1.73
C ASP A 88 13.45 -10.53 1.22
N GLY A 89 13.44 -9.24 1.28
CA GLY A 89 14.33 -8.45 0.49
C GLY A 89 15.46 -7.80 1.27
N ILE A 90 15.82 -6.63 0.81
CA ILE A 90 16.95 -5.85 1.27
C ILE A 90 16.61 -5.21 2.63
N ILE A 91 17.55 -5.30 3.58
CA ILE A 91 17.49 -4.54 4.83
C ILE A 91 18.61 -3.50 4.82
N LEU A 92 18.22 -2.24 4.98
CA LEU A 92 19.11 -1.10 5.08
C LEU A 92 19.09 -0.55 6.51
N LYS A 93 20.22 -0.06 7.00
CA LYS A 93 20.31 0.67 8.28
C LYS A 93 20.80 2.08 8.03
N VAL A 94 20.02 3.07 8.40
CA VAL A 94 20.41 4.49 8.28
C VAL A 94 21.59 4.77 9.20
N ILE A 95 22.66 5.29 8.64
CA ILE A 95 23.88 5.66 9.38
C ILE A 95 24.06 7.15 9.49
N ASN A 96 23.57 7.92 8.51
CA ASN A 96 23.66 9.39 8.54
C ASN A 96 22.57 10.03 7.64
N ARG A 97 22.38 11.34 7.80
CA ARG A 97 21.45 12.18 7.05
C ARG A 97 22.17 13.37 6.45
N ASN A 98 22.14 13.53 5.15
CA ASN A 98 22.64 14.74 4.50
C ASN A 98 21.54 15.80 4.46
N LYS A 99 21.58 16.75 5.40
CA LYS A 99 20.56 17.80 5.51
C LYS A 99 20.59 18.77 4.32
N LYS A 100 21.78 19.14 3.82
CA LYS A 100 21.97 20.08 2.69
C LYS A 100 21.31 19.53 1.42
N ASN A 101 21.59 18.29 1.07
CA ASN A 101 21.13 17.65 -0.16
C ASN A 101 19.92 16.74 0.03
N LYS A 102 19.33 16.70 1.25
CA LYS A 102 18.08 16.01 1.61
C LYS A 102 18.05 14.53 1.18
N PHE A 103 19.04 13.73 1.62
CA PHE A 103 19.06 12.28 1.43
C PHE A 103 19.58 11.56 2.68
N LEU A 104 19.26 10.25 2.77
CA LEU A 104 19.83 9.37 3.81
C LEU A 104 21.05 8.64 3.26
N ILE A 105 21.98 8.36 4.16
CA ILE A 105 23.09 7.44 3.94
C ILE A 105 22.80 6.18 4.74
N ALA A 106 22.77 5.02 4.10
CA ALA A 106 22.42 3.77 4.75
C ALA A 106 23.45 2.67 4.42
N LYS A 107 23.69 1.77 5.36
CA LYS A 107 24.47 0.55 5.17
C LYS A 107 23.51 -0.61 4.82
N ILE A 108 23.87 -1.42 3.85
CA ILE A 108 23.12 -2.63 3.48
C ILE A 108 23.45 -3.71 4.50
N ILE A 109 22.44 -4.11 5.29
CA ILE A 109 22.58 -5.15 6.33
C ILE A 109 22.25 -6.52 5.74
N GLN A 110 21.24 -6.58 4.89
CA GLN A 110 20.85 -7.79 4.16
C GLN A 110 20.89 -7.51 2.66
N ALA A 111 21.65 -8.34 1.94
CA ALA A 111 21.73 -8.29 0.48
C ALA A 111 20.43 -8.73 -0.18
N GLY A 112 20.17 -8.27 -1.40
CA GLY A 112 18.99 -8.69 -2.14
C GLY A 112 18.86 -7.99 -3.48
N LYS A 113 17.84 -8.40 -4.23
CA LYS A 113 17.50 -7.86 -5.55
C LYS A 113 16.65 -6.60 -5.41
N LEU A 114 17.13 -5.49 -5.97
CA LEU A 114 16.36 -4.25 -6.05
C LEU A 114 15.48 -4.28 -7.31
N GLU A 115 14.18 -4.09 -7.11
CA GLU A 115 13.18 -4.09 -8.18
C GLU A 115 12.30 -2.84 -8.11
N SER A 116 11.66 -2.49 -9.23
CA SER A 116 10.72 -1.36 -9.30
C SER A 116 9.44 -1.65 -8.53
N ASN A 117 8.83 -0.60 -7.98
CA ASN A 117 7.51 -0.61 -7.36
C ASN A 117 7.35 -1.60 -6.19
N LYS A 118 8.43 -1.94 -5.50
CA LYS A 118 8.37 -2.79 -4.31
C LYS A 118 8.04 -1.95 -3.08
N GLY A 119 7.15 -2.45 -2.23
CA GLY A 119 6.80 -1.83 -0.96
C GLY A 119 8.03 -1.66 -0.06
N VAL A 120 8.09 -0.52 0.62
CA VAL A 120 9.16 -0.18 1.55
C VAL A 120 8.57 0.10 2.92
N HIS A 121 9.04 -0.61 3.93
CA HIS A 121 8.67 -0.39 5.32
C HIS A 121 9.83 0.24 6.07
N ILE A 122 9.54 1.24 6.89
CA ILE A 122 10.50 1.91 7.78
C ILE A 122 10.09 1.61 9.22
N ASP A 123 11.00 1.09 10.04
CA ASP A 123 10.72 0.69 11.43
C ASP A 123 10.46 1.87 12.38
N LYS A 124 10.30 3.06 11.83
CA LYS A 124 9.90 4.29 12.52
C LYS A 124 8.73 4.95 11.79
N LYS A 125 7.92 5.66 12.55
CA LYS A 125 6.75 6.35 11.99
C LYS A 125 7.21 7.39 10.96
N VAL A 126 6.72 7.26 9.74
CA VAL A 126 6.85 8.22 8.65
C VAL A 126 5.46 8.68 8.27
N TYR A 127 5.27 9.98 8.17
CA TYR A 127 4.01 10.54 7.72
C TYR A 127 3.93 10.48 6.19
N LEU A 128 2.82 9.95 5.70
CA LEU A 128 2.48 9.90 4.27
C LEU A 128 1.08 10.45 4.09
N ASP A 129 0.87 11.18 3.01
CA ASP A 129 -0.47 11.57 2.60
C ASP A 129 -1.29 10.32 2.26
N CYS A 130 -2.55 10.31 2.62
CA CYS A 130 -3.43 9.16 2.41
C CYS A 130 -3.67 8.84 0.92
N LEU A 131 -3.47 9.81 0.03
CA LEU A 131 -3.53 9.66 -1.42
C LEU A 131 -2.25 10.16 -2.06
N THR A 132 -1.73 9.42 -3.04
CA THR A 132 -0.65 9.89 -3.90
C THR A 132 -1.15 10.93 -4.91
N GLU A 133 -0.24 11.69 -5.54
CA GLU A 133 -0.58 12.58 -6.66
C GLU A 133 -1.27 11.79 -7.79
N LYS A 134 -0.83 10.56 -8.02
CA LYS A 134 -1.40 9.65 -9.02
C LYS A 134 -2.83 9.23 -8.66
N ASP A 135 -3.08 8.91 -7.39
CA ASP A 135 -4.42 8.56 -6.91
C ASP A 135 -5.39 9.73 -7.09
N ASN A 136 -4.97 10.94 -6.71
CA ASN A 136 -5.77 12.15 -6.88
C ASN A 136 -6.19 12.38 -8.34
N LEU A 137 -5.25 12.21 -9.29
CA LEU A 137 -5.54 12.35 -10.71
C LEU A 137 -6.46 11.24 -11.22
N ALA A 138 -6.22 9.99 -10.79
CA ALA A 138 -7.03 8.83 -11.16
C ALA A 138 -8.46 8.95 -10.65
N ILE A 139 -8.66 9.36 -9.38
CA ILE A 139 -9.98 9.56 -8.77
C ILE A 139 -10.74 10.66 -9.50
N LYS A 140 -10.11 11.82 -9.75
CA LYS A 140 -10.74 12.93 -10.48
C LYS A 140 -11.17 12.50 -11.89
N TYR A 141 -10.32 11.75 -12.59
CA TYR A 141 -10.68 11.21 -13.90
C TYR A 141 -11.85 10.22 -13.82
N ALA A 142 -11.81 9.28 -12.87
CA ALA A 142 -12.85 8.28 -12.67
C ALA A 142 -14.21 8.92 -12.36
N ILE A 143 -14.25 9.93 -11.50
CA ILE A 143 -15.48 10.67 -11.17
C ILE A 143 -16.09 11.31 -12.43
N ARG A 144 -15.27 11.92 -13.30
CA ARG A 144 -15.73 12.50 -14.58
C ARG A 144 -16.30 11.43 -15.53
N GLN A 145 -15.80 10.19 -15.44
CA GLN A 145 -16.31 9.06 -16.21
C GLN A 145 -17.58 8.44 -15.62
N GLY A 146 -18.07 8.90 -14.47
CA GLY A 146 -19.25 8.37 -13.79
C GLY A 146 -18.98 7.23 -12.82
N ILE A 147 -17.71 6.87 -12.56
CA ILE A 147 -17.36 5.85 -11.55
C ILE A 147 -17.63 6.39 -10.15
N ARG A 148 -18.27 5.57 -9.30
CA ARG A 148 -18.66 5.92 -7.94
C ARG A 148 -18.24 4.90 -6.89
N LYS A 149 -17.38 3.93 -7.24
CA LYS A 149 -16.82 2.94 -6.31
C LYS A 149 -15.32 3.12 -6.20
N PHE A 150 -14.84 3.21 -4.97
CA PHE A 150 -13.43 3.46 -4.65
C PHE A 150 -12.97 2.52 -3.54
N ALA A 151 -11.85 1.86 -3.73
CA ALA A 151 -11.14 1.12 -2.69
C ALA A 151 -9.86 1.88 -2.33
N MET A 152 -9.71 2.15 -1.04
CA MET A 152 -8.65 2.97 -0.53
C MET A 152 -7.62 2.14 0.20
N SER A 153 -6.43 2.05 -0.36
CA SER A 153 -5.31 1.33 0.23
C SER A 153 -4.67 2.11 1.37
N PHE A 154 -4.15 1.40 2.36
CA PHE A 154 -3.39 1.92 3.50
C PHE A 154 -4.11 3.02 4.29
N VAL A 155 -5.41 2.87 4.51
CA VAL A 155 -6.17 3.73 5.43
C VAL A 155 -5.61 3.56 6.82
N ASN A 156 -5.25 4.66 7.49
CA ASN A 156 -4.68 4.62 8.84
C ASN A 156 -5.58 5.28 9.90
N SER A 157 -6.50 6.15 9.47
CA SER A 157 -7.31 6.94 10.39
C SER A 157 -8.66 7.34 9.81
N GLY A 158 -9.58 7.80 10.67
CA GLY A 158 -10.82 8.40 10.21
C GLY A 158 -10.63 9.70 9.43
N THR A 159 -9.57 10.45 9.72
CA THR A 159 -9.24 11.67 8.96
C THR A 159 -8.85 11.39 7.51
N ASP A 160 -8.26 10.24 7.24
CA ASP A 160 -7.97 9.81 5.87
C ASP A 160 -9.29 9.64 5.10
N ILE A 161 -10.29 9.00 5.74
CA ILE A 161 -11.60 8.78 5.14
C ILE A 161 -12.34 10.09 4.92
N GLU A 162 -12.31 11.01 5.88
CA GLU A 162 -12.90 12.34 5.74
C GLU A 162 -12.27 13.11 4.58
N THR A 163 -10.94 13.02 4.43
CA THR A 163 -10.20 13.64 3.32
C THR A 163 -10.66 13.10 1.97
N ILE A 164 -10.84 11.79 1.87
CA ILE A 164 -11.29 11.18 0.63
C ILE A 164 -12.76 11.48 0.36
N ARG A 165 -13.62 11.45 1.38
CA ARG A 165 -15.04 11.80 1.23
C ARG A 165 -15.21 13.20 0.66
N LYS A 166 -14.37 14.16 1.02
CA LYS A 166 -14.37 15.51 0.41
C LYS A 166 -14.11 15.48 -1.10
N ILE A 167 -13.38 14.48 -1.60
CA ILE A 167 -13.03 14.36 -3.03
C ILE A 167 -14.09 13.56 -3.78
N ILE A 168 -14.49 12.38 -3.25
CA ILE A 168 -15.40 11.45 -3.96
C ILE A 168 -16.88 11.72 -3.67
N GLY A 169 -17.20 12.47 -2.62
CA GLY A 169 -18.56 12.71 -2.14
C GLY A 169 -19.15 11.52 -1.37
N TYR A 170 -20.20 11.79 -0.58
CA TYR A 170 -20.84 10.78 0.27
C TYR A 170 -21.74 9.80 -0.50
N LYS A 171 -22.13 10.12 -1.73
CA LYS A 171 -22.89 9.21 -2.62
C LYS A 171 -22.04 8.13 -3.28
N SER A 172 -20.71 8.25 -3.21
CA SER A 172 -19.79 7.24 -3.72
C SER A 172 -19.60 6.12 -2.70
N PHE A 173 -19.50 4.88 -3.18
CA PHE A 173 -19.22 3.72 -2.34
C PHE A 173 -17.71 3.65 -2.05
N LEU A 174 -17.34 3.68 -0.77
CA LEU A 174 -15.96 3.68 -0.30
C LEU A 174 -15.64 2.40 0.47
N ILE A 175 -14.67 1.65 -0.02
CA ILE A 175 -14.07 0.50 0.67
C ILE A 175 -12.77 0.98 1.31
N SER A 176 -12.61 0.81 2.62
CA SER A 176 -11.34 1.08 3.31
C SER A 176 -10.56 -0.21 3.46
N LYS A 177 -9.33 -0.24 2.93
CA LYS A 177 -8.44 -1.40 3.05
C LYS A 177 -7.64 -1.32 4.35
N VAL A 178 -7.82 -2.32 5.21
CA VAL A 178 -7.10 -2.46 6.49
C VAL A 178 -5.85 -3.28 6.24
N GLU A 179 -4.71 -2.59 6.17
CA GLU A 179 -3.40 -3.11 5.76
C GLU A 179 -2.28 -2.76 6.75
N THR A 180 -2.61 -2.07 7.86
CA THR A 180 -1.63 -1.58 8.84
C THR A 180 -2.12 -1.76 10.28
N LEU A 181 -1.19 -1.82 11.24
CA LEU A 181 -1.52 -1.80 12.67
C LEU A 181 -2.25 -0.52 13.08
N ASN A 182 -1.95 0.62 12.43
CA ASN A 182 -2.65 1.88 12.69
C ASN A 182 -4.12 1.80 12.28
N ALA A 183 -4.43 1.16 11.15
CA ALA A 183 -5.80 0.91 10.73
C ALA A 183 -6.56 0.08 11.78
N ILE A 184 -5.95 -0.98 12.30
CA ILE A 184 -6.55 -1.82 13.36
C ILE A 184 -6.82 -1.00 14.62
N ARG A 185 -5.86 -0.19 15.08
CA ARG A 185 -6.03 0.68 16.26
C ARG A 185 -7.15 1.70 16.10
N ASN A 186 -7.38 2.20 14.90
CA ASN A 186 -8.39 3.20 14.58
C ASN A 186 -9.67 2.60 13.99
N LEU A 187 -9.81 1.29 14.00
CA LEU A 187 -10.83 0.54 13.28
C LEU A 187 -12.26 1.00 13.59
N LYS A 188 -12.56 1.31 14.87
CA LYS A 188 -13.87 1.80 15.29
C LYS A 188 -14.28 3.08 14.55
N LYS A 189 -13.34 4.02 14.35
CA LYS A 189 -13.61 5.27 13.62
C LYS A 189 -13.67 5.02 12.12
N ILE A 190 -12.77 4.20 11.59
CA ILE A 190 -12.72 3.80 10.18
C ILE A 190 -14.03 3.13 9.77
N SER A 191 -14.49 2.11 10.49
CA SER A 191 -15.68 1.36 10.15
C SER A 191 -16.98 2.18 10.17
N ARG A 192 -17.03 3.28 10.95
CA ARG A 192 -18.19 4.18 10.98
C ARG A 192 -18.26 5.14 9.78
N LEU A 193 -17.14 5.44 9.14
CA LEU A 193 -17.02 6.46 8.09
C LEU A 193 -16.93 5.86 6.68
N THR A 194 -16.80 4.54 6.57
CA THR A 194 -16.68 3.80 5.32
C THR A 194 -17.92 2.97 5.04
N ASP A 195 -18.16 2.62 3.77
CA ASP A 195 -19.30 1.77 3.40
C ASP A 195 -18.94 0.28 3.52
N ALA A 196 -17.66 -0.06 3.41
CA ALA A 196 -17.16 -1.42 3.62
C ALA A 196 -15.69 -1.41 4.02
N ILE A 197 -15.25 -2.52 4.60
CA ILE A 197 -13.84 -2.79 4.92
C ILE A 197 -13.35 -3.94 4.03
N LEU A 198 -12.10 -3.86 3.61
CA LEU A 198 -11.39 -4.97 3.00
C LEU A 198 -10.13 -5.26 3.82
N ILE A 199 -9.97 -6.49 4.25
CA ILE A 199 -8.76 -6.98 4.91
C ILE A 199 -7.83 -7.52 3.83
N ASP A 200 -6.72 -6.82 3.55
CA ASP A 200 -5.66 -7.32 2.70
C ASP A 200 -4.61 -8.03 3.57
N ARG A 201 -4.72 -9.37 3.67
CA ARG A 201 -3.86 -10.16 4.57
C ARG A 201 -2.39 -10.12 4.14
N GLY A 202 -2.13 -10.00 2.83
CA GLY A 202 -0.78 -9.92 2.30
C GLY A 202 -0.05 -8.65 2.75
N ASP A 203 -0.69 -7.49 2.61
CA ASP A 203 -0.09 -6.23 3.07
C ASP A 203 -0.09 -6.12 4.59
N LEU A 204 -1.13 -6.59 5.27
CA LEU A 204 -1.20 -6.59 6.73
C LEU A 204 -0.09 -7.44 7.38
N SER A 205 0.32 -8.53 6.76
CA SER A 205 1.39 -9.41 7.25
C SER A 205 2.78 -8.75 7.31
N ARG A 206 2.93 -7.54 6.77
CA ARG A 206 4.17 -6.74 6.89
C ARG A 206 4.33 -6.10 8.27
N GLU A 207 3.23 -5.87 8.98
CA GLU A 207 3.24 -5.21 10.30
C GLU A 207 2.72 -6.13 11.41
N VAL A 208 1.92 -7.14 11.05
CA VAL A 208 1.38 -8.16 11.95
C VAL A 208 2.04 -9.48 11.60
N SER A 209 2.65 -10.15 12.56
CA SER A 209 3.26 -11.45 12.33
C SER A 209 2.23 -12.48 11.82
N ILE A 210 2.66 -13.37 10.92
CA ILE A 210 1.75 -14.22 10.13
C ILE A 210 0.85 -15.09 11.01
N GLU A 211 1.36 -15.57 12.13
CA GLU A 211 0.61 -16.36 13.11
C GLU A 211 -0.50 -15.56 13.83
N LYS A 212 -0.43 -14.23 13.80
CA LYS A 212 -1.44 -13.32 14.39
C LYS A 212 -2.46 -12.82 13.37
N ILE A 213 -2.27 -13.07 12.08
CA ILE A 213 -3.20 -12.63 11.04
C ILE A 213 -4.62 -13.17 11.26
N PRO A 214 -4.85 -14.46 11.62
CA PRO A 214 -6.20 -14.95 11.89
C PRO A 214 -6.88 -14.20 13.04
N LEU A 215 -6.18 -13.94 14.13
CA LEU A 215 -6.70 -13.16 15.26
C LEU A 215 -7.02 -11.71 14.87
N ALA A 216 -6.16 -11.08 14.10
CA ALA A 216 -6.40 -9.73 13.59
C ALA A 216 -7.63 -9.71 12.68
N GLN A 217 -7.78 -10.66 11.79
CA GLN A 217 -8.94 -10.81 10.91
C GLN A 217 -10.23 -10.96 11.73
N GLU A 218 -10.26 -11.87 12.70
CA GLU A 218 -11.41 -12.07 13.57
C GLU A 218 -11.79 -10.79 14.33
N TYR A 219 -10.81 -10.10 14.90
CA TYR A 219 -11.01 -8.82 15.57
C TYR A 219 -11.62 -7.77 14.64
N ILE A 220 -11.09 -7.64 13.41
CA ILE A 220 -11.59 -6.68 12.42
C ILE A 220 -13.05 -7.00 12.05
N ILE A 221 -13.35 -8.27 11.78
CA ILE A 221 -14.73 -8.71 11.46
C ILE A 221 -15.70 -8.42 12.62
N LYS A 222 -15.35 -8.84 13.85
CA LYS A 222 -16.20 -8.62 15.03
C LYS A 222 -16.42 -7.12 15.31
N SER A 223 -15.38 -6.32 15.20
CA SER A 223 -15.47 -4.86 15.42
C SER A 223 -16.29 -4.15 14.37
N SER A 224 -16.18 -4.56 13.10
CA SER A 224 -16.91 -3.96 11.98
C SER A 224 -18.40 -4.33 12.02
N LYS A 225 -18.72 -5.56 12.40
CA LYS A 225 -20.13 -6.02 12.61
C LYS A 225 -20.88 -5.14 13.61
N LYS A 226 -20.22 -4.65 14.69
CA LYS A 226 -20.84 -3.73 15.66
C LYS A 226 -21.33 -2.43 15.02
N ASN A 227 -20.68 -1.99 13.95
CA ASN A 227 -21.06 -0.80 13.19
C ASN A 227 -21.86 -1.13 11.93
N LYS A 228 -22.29 -2.40 11.75
CA LYS A 228 -23.01 -2.90 10.56
C LYS A 228 -22.23 -2.67 9.25
N THR A 229 -20.90 -2.61 9.31
CA THR A 229 -20.03 -2.39 8.16
C THR A 229 -19.63 -3.74 7.56
N PRO A 230 -19.95 -4.01 6.28
CA PRO A 230 -19.54 -5.21 5.57
C PRO A 230 -18.02 -5.36 5.53
N VAL A 231 -17.54 -6.61 5.58
CA VAL A 231 -16.10 -6.92 5.53
C VAL A 231 -15.83 -7.91 4.40
N TYR A 232 -14.90 -7.54 3.53
CA TYR A 232 -14.30 -8.41 2.54
C TYR A 232 -12.92 -8.88 3.03
N VAL A 233 -12.57 -10.12 2.71
CA VAL A 233 -11.24 -10.68 2.98
C VAL A 233 -10.56 -10.96 1.65
N ALA A 234 -9.32 -10.53 1.48
CA ALA A 234 -8.56 -10.68 0.26
C ALA A 234 -7.17 -11.26 0.54
N THR A 235 -6.58 -11.79 -0.53
CA THR A 235 -5.24 -12.40 -0.62
C THR A 235 -5.08 -13.69 0.17
N ASN A 236 -4.35 -14.63 -0.45
CA ASN A 236 -3.98 -15.94 0.10
C ASN A 236 -5.18 -16.74 0.61
N LEU A 237 -6.26 -16.76 -0.17
CA LEU A 237 -7.45 -17.57 0.08
C LEU A 237 -7.43 -18.77 -0.84
N LEU A 238 -7.48 -19.99 -0.23
CA LEU A 238 -7.60 -21.23 -0.97
C LEU A 238 -6.54 -21.41 -2.10
N GLU A 239 -5.30 -21.01 -1.82
CA GLU A 239 -4.21 -21.04 -2.83
C GLU A 239 -3.94 -22.44 -3.35
N THR A 240 -4.08 -23.48 -2.52
CA THR A 240 -3.91 -24.87 -2.96
C THR A 240 -4.92 -25.24 -4.04
N MET A 241 -6.11 -24.65 -4.05
CA MET A 241 -7.14 -24.90 -5.07
C MET A 241 -6.80 -24.35 -6.47
N ILE A 242 -5.66 -23.70 -6.65
CA ILE A 242 -5.13 -23.40 -7.98
C ILE A 242 -4.69 -24.69 -8.69
N ASN A 243 -4.19 -25.66 -7.93
CA ASN A 243 -3.67 -26.93 -8.43
C ASN A 243 -4.48 -28.14 -7.95
N ASP A 244 -5.15 -28.05 -6.81
CA ASP A 244 -5.88 -29.14 -6.17
C ASP A 244 -7.40 -28.90 -6.22
N LEU A 245 -8.18 -29.99 -6.17
CA LEU A 245 -9.65 -29.92 -6.22
C LEU A 245 -10.29 -29.47 -4.90
N SER A 246 -9.55 -29.51 -3.79
CA SER A 246 -10.04 -29.15 -2.47
C SER A 246 -9.00 -28.34 -1.69
N PRO A 247 -9.42 -27.41 -0.82
CA PRO A 247 -8.52 -26.68 0.03
C PRO A 247 -7.93 -27.57 1.14
N THR A 248 -6.81 -27.15 1.71
CA THR A 248 -6.31 -27.73 2.94
C THR A 248 -7.23 -27.38 4.11
N ARG A 249 -7.15 -28.15 5.21
CA ARG A 249 -7.90 -27.84 6.44
C ARG A 249 -7.57 -26.45 6.99
N ALA A 250 -6.32 -26.00 6.87
CA ALA A 250 -5.89 -24.68 7.29
C ALA A 250 -6.51 -23.55 6.45
N GLU A 251 -6.78 -23.79 5.17
CA GLU A 251 -7.40 -22.81 4.29
C GLU A 251 -8.91 -22.73 4.42
N SER A 252 -9.56 -23.78 4.96
CA SER A 252 -11.00 -23.80 5.17
C SER A 252 -11.45 -23.14 6.49
N HIS A 253 -10.52 -22.77 7.34
CA HIS A 253 -10.73 -21.99 8.56
C HIS A 253 -10.38 -20.52 8.39
#